data_3c88aaf61f57189c2ac6fca466d72e8c
#
_entry.id   3c88aaf61f57189c2ac6fca466d72e8c
#
_cell.length_a   1.000
_cell.length_b   1.000
_cell.length_c   1.000
_cell.angle_alpha   90.00
_cell.angle_beta   90.00
_cell.angle_gamma   90.00
#
_symmetry.space_group_name_H-M   'P 1'
#
loop_
_entity.id
_entity.type
_entity.pdbx_description
1 polymer ?
#
loop_
_entity_poly.entity_id
_entity_poly.type
_entity_poly.pdbx_seq_one_letter_code
_entity_poly.pdbx_strand_id
1 'polypeptide(L)'
;MTGAPNSSHPATGSRRIVLATHNPHKVEEFGAIVARVRPDLEVIGYDGPEPVENGVTFAANALIKARAAAAHTGLPALADDSGVCVDVLGGAPGVFSAYWAGHRKDARANLELLLDQLSDIADPDRAAQFVSTIALVIPGPDGTVLSE
;
A
#
# COMPACT_ATOMS: atom_id res chain seq x y z
N MET A 1 -41.69 -38.38 18.84
CA MET A 1 -40.30 -38.31 18.43
C MET A 1 -40.16 -37.18 17.42
N THR A 2 -39.74 -36.04 17.91
CA THR A 2 -39.61 -34.81 17.10
C THR A 2 -38.13 -34.51 16.98
N GLY A 3 -37.60 -34.82 15.79
CA GLY A 3 -36.23 -34.46 15.41
C GLY A 3 -36.14 -32.96 15.12
N ALA A 4 -35.35 -32.24 15.90
CA ALA A 4 -35.04 -30.86 15.63
C ALA A 4 -34.12 -30.79 14.39
N PRO A 5 -34.33 -29.82 13.47
CA PRO A 5 -33.41 -29.62 12.38
C PRO A 5 -32.12 -28.97 12.92
N ASN A 6 -31.04 -29.70 12.69
CA ASN A 6 -29.68 -29.24 12.94
C ASN A 6 -29.36 -28.08 11.95
N SER A 7 -29.50 -26.86 12.40
CA SER A 7 -29.05 -25.69 11.64
C SER A 7 -27.55 -25.57 11.77
N SER A 8 -26.84 -26.30 10.92
CA SER A 8 -25.43 -26.04 10.66
C SER A 8 -25.31 -24.67 10.01
N HIS A 9 -24.97 -23.66 10.81
CA HIS A 9 -24.47 -22.38 10.28
C HIS A 9 -23.19 -22.69 9.51
N PRO A 10 -23.06 -22.27 8.24
CA PRO A 10 -21.77 -22.36 7.59
C PRO A 10 -20.80 -21.49 8.41
N ALA A 11 -19.67 -22.08 8.76
CA ALA A 11 -18.55 -21.38 9.35
C ALA A 11 -18.29 -20.16 8.47
N THR A 12 -18.32 -18.98 9.07
CA THR A 12 -18.02 -17.71 8.41
C THR A 12 -16.57 -17.77 7.99
N GLY A 13 -16.33 -18.18 6.75
CA GLY A 13 -14.98 -18.18 6.17
C GLY A 13 -14.46 -16.74 6.27
N SER A 14 -13.32 -16.58 6.90
CA SER A 14 -12.61 -15.31 6.98
C SER A 14 -12.48 -14.73 5.57
N ARG A 15 -12.96 -13.50 5.38
CA ARG A 15 -12.82 -12.78 4.11
C ARG A 15 -11.37 -12.33 4.01
N ARG A 16 -10.71 -12.60 2.90
CA ARG A 16 -9.31 -12.24 2.69
C ARG A 16 -9.19 -10.96 1.87
N ILE A 17 -8.21 -10.15 2.23
CA ILE A 17 -7.78 -8.97 1.49
C ILE A 17 -6.26 -9.03 1.31
N VAL A 18 -5.80 -8.78 0.10
CA VAL A 18 -4.37 -8.77 -0.22
C VAL A 18 -3.78 -7.40 0.07
N LEU A 19 -2.66 -7.35 0.76
CA LEU A 19 -1.81 -6.16 0.79
C LEU A 19 -0.72 -6.30 -0.29
N ALA A 20 -0.70 -5.38 -1.25
CA ALA A 20 0.18 -5.41 -2.42
C ALA A 20 1.63 -5.04 -2.04
N THR A 21 2.25 -5.89 -1.24
CA THR A 21 3.63 -5.74 -0.78
C THR A 21 4.29 -7.10 -0.60
N HIS A 22 5.59 -7.18 -0.86
CA HIS A 22 6.43 -8.33 -0.53
C HIS A 22 7.08 -8.22 0.87
N ASN A 23 6.79 -7.15 1.62
CA ASN A 23 7.33 -6.94 2.96
C ASN A 23 6.43 -7.60 4.02
N PRO A 24 6.87 -8.70 4.67
CA PRO A 24 6.08 -9.40 5.67
C PRO A 24 5.78 -8.56 6.91
N HIS A 25 6.65 -7.63 7.30
CA HIS A 25 6.42 -6.73 8.42
C HIS A 25 5.25 -5.78 8.15
N LYS A 26 5.13 -5.26 6.92
CA LYS A 26 3.95 -4.46 6.53
C LYS A 26 2.67 -5.28 6.61
N VAL A 27 2.69 -6.53 6.15
CA VAL A 27 1.52 -7.41 6.21
C VAL A 27 1.08 -7.63 7.65
N GLU A 28 2.02 -7.88 8.55
CA GLU A 28 1.75 -8.07 9.99
C GLU A 28 1.18 -6.79 10.61
N GLU A 29 1.79 -5.63 10.38
CA GLU A 29 1.32 -4.34 10.91
C GLU A 29 -0.08 -3.99 10.42
N PHE A 30 -0.34 -4.10 9.11
CA PHE A 30 -1.68 -3.87 8.55
C PHE A 30 -2.70 -4.87 9.06
N GLY A 31 -2.31 -6.14 9.15
CA GLY A 31 -3.15 -7.20 9.71
C GLY A 31 -3.58 -6.90 11.15
N ALA A 32 -2.64 -6.43 11.99
CA ALA A 32 -2.94 -6.04 13.37
C ALA A 32 -3.89 -4.83 13.45
N ILE A 33 -3.73 -3.84 12.59
CA ILE A 33 -4.61 -2.67 12.52
C ILE A 33 -6.01 -3.08 12.07
N VAL A 34 -6.11 -3.85 10.99
CA VAL A 34 -7.39 -4.30 10.42
C VAL A 34 -8.14 -5.19 11.40
N ALA A 35 -7.46 -6.13 12.07
CA ALA A 35 -8.08 -7.04 13.03
C ALA A 35 -8.75 -6.31 14.22
N ARG A 36 -8.32 -5.11 14.56
CA ARG A 36 -8.92 -4.30 15.63
C ARG A 36 -10.30 -3.75 15.27
N VAL A 37 -10.54 -3.50 14.00
CA VAL A 37 -11.78 -2.88 13.49
C VAL A 37 -12.62 -3.83 12.64
N ARG A 38 -11.98 -4.81 12.02
CA ARG A 38 -12.62 -5.81 11.17
C ARG A 38 -11.98 -7.20 11.41
N PRO A 39 -12.32 -7.85 12.54
CA PRO A 39 -11.77 -9.17 12.88
C PRO A 39 -12.23 -10.28 11.93
N ASP A 40 -13.24 -10.01 11.09
CA ASP A 40 -13.71 -10.90 10.02
C ASP A 40 -12.85 -10.86 8.75
N LEU A 41 -11.88 -9.91 8.67
CA LEU A 41 -10.96 -9.79 7.55
C LEU A 41 -9.56 -10.33 7.92
N GLU A 42 -9.01 -11.13 7.03
CA GLU A 42 -7.63 -11.58 7.08
C GLU A 42 -6.80 -10.83 6.03
N VAL A 43 -5.76 -10.13 6.47
CA VAL A 43 -4.79 -9.49 5.57
C VAL A 43 -3.71 -10.48 5.21
N ILE A 44 -3.54 -10.73 3.92
CA ILE A 44 -2.52 -11.64 3.38
C ILE A 44 -1.52 -10.87 2.52
N GLY A 45 -0.29 -11.39 2.42
CA GLY A 45 0.75 -10.84 1.57
C GLY A 45 0.51 -11.13 0.09
N TYR A 46 1.21 -10.38 -0.75
CA TYR A 46 1.20 -10.52 -2.20
C TYR A 46 2.44 -11.28 -2.66
N ASP A 47 2.25 -12.32 -3.46
CA ASP A 47 3.30 -13.20 -3.99
C ASP A 47 3.52 -13.08 -5.50
N GLY A 48 2.76 -12.19 -6.15
CA GLY A 48 2.87 -11.97 -7.59
C GLY A 48 4.00 -11.00 -7.97
N PRO A 49 4.15 -10.74 -9.29
CA PRO A 49 5.17 -9.83 -9.79
C PRO A 49 4.89 -8.38 -9.39
N GLU A 50 5.93 -7.65 -9.04
CA GLU A 50 5.81 -6.21 -8.79
C GLU A 50 5.56 -5.47 -10.11
N PRO A 51 4.52 -4.63 -10.19
CA PRO A 51 4.28 -3.81 -11.35
C PRO A 51 5.29 -2.66 -11.43
N VAL A 52 5.48 -2.12 -12.62
CA VAL A 52 6.23 -0.87 -12.79
C VAL A 52 5.39 0.29 -12.29
N GLU A 53 5.90 1.00 -11.29
CA GLU A 53 5.28 2.20 -10.75
C GLU A 53 5.67 3.41 -11.59
N ASN A 54 4.93 3.65 -12.67
CA ASN A 54 5.15 4.76 -13.61
C ASN A 54 4.14 5.91 -13.45
N GLY A 55 3.38 5.90 -12.38
CA GLY A 55 2.48 6.98 -12.02
C GLY A 55 3.24 8.23 -11.58
N VAL A 56 2.63 9.40 -11.80
CA VAL A 56 3.21 10.70 -11.43
C VAL A 56 2.64 11.24 -10.12
N THR A 57 1.76 10.48 -9.47
CA THR A 57 1.19 10.79 -8.16
C THR A 57 1.20 9.56 -7.27
N PHE A 58 1.17 9.76 -5.95
CA PHE A 58 1.02 8.66 -4.98
C PHE A 58 -0.23 7.83 -5.25
N ALA A 59 -1.36 8.49 -5.54
CA ALA A 59 -2.61 7.80 -5.84
C ALA A 59 -2.49 6.90 -7.07
N ALA A 60 -1.86 7.38 -8.15
CA ALA A 60 -1.65 6.61 -9.37
C ALA A 60 -0.80 5.36 -9.10
N ASN A 61 0.30 5.49 -8.35
CA ASN A 61 1.17 4.37 -8.01
C ASN A 61 0.49 3.37 -7.06
N ALA A 62 -0.24 3.85 -6.05
CA ALA A 62 -1.01 2.99 -5.18
C ALA A 62 -2.05 2.17 -5.97
N LEU A 63 -2.77 2.80 -6.90
CA LEU A 63 -3.73 2.11 -7.78
C LEU A 63 -3.07 1.09 -8.70
N ILE A 64 -1.92 1.41 -9.29
CA ILE A 64 -1.15 0.46 -10.12
C ILE A 64 -0.85 -0.82 -9.33
N LYS A 65 -0.37 -0.69 -8.10
CA LYS A 65 -0.07 -1.84 -7.23
C LYS A 65 -1.33 -2.61 -6.82
N ALA A 66 -2.37 -1.90 -6.39
CA ALA A 66 -3.61 -2.53 -5.97
C ALA A 66 -4.30 -3.28 -7.12
N ARG A 67 -4.35 -2.69 -8.33
CA ARG A 67 -4.90 -3.34 -9.52
C ARG A 67 -4.11 -4.59 -9.91
N ALA A 68 -2.77 -4.53 -9.89
CA ALA A 68 -1.93 -5.69 -10.17
C ALA A 68 -2.18 -6.83 -9.18
N ALA A 69 -2.25 -6.53 -7.90
CA ALA A 69 -2.52 -7.53 -6.87
C ALA A 69 -3.94 -8.11 -6.96
N ALA A 70 -4.95 -7.28 -7.22
CA ALA A 70 -6.32 -7.74 -7.42
C ALA A 70 -6.46 -8.64 -8.65
N ALA A 71 -5.82 -8.27 -9.76
CA ALA A 71 -5.83 -9.06 -11.00
C ALA A 71 -5.12 -10.41 -10.82
N HIS A 72 -4.00 -10.43 -10.09
CA HIS A 72 -3.23 -11.66 -9.87
C HIS A 72 -3.94 -12.64 -8.92
N THR A 73 -4.58 -12.11 -7.86
CA THR A 73 -5.14 -12.95 -6.80
C THR A 73 -6.65 -13.21 -6.93
N GLY A 74 -7.36 -12.36 -7.67
CA GLY A 74 -8.83 -12.37 -7.72
C GLY A 74 -9.49 -11.90 -6.41
N LEU A 75 -8.72 -11.32 -5.49
CA LEU A 75 -9.19 -10.85 -4.19
C LEU A 75 -9.19 -9.32 -4.14
N PRO A 76 -10.00 -8.71 -3.25
CA PRO A 76 -9.81 -7.31 -2.91
C PRO A 76 -8.36 -7.05 -2.50
N ALA A 77 -7.79 -5.96 -3.00
CA ALA A 77 -6.40 -5.63 -2.76
C ALA A 77 -6.23 -4.20 -2.26
N LEU A 78 -5.41 -4.05 -1.23
CA LEU A 78 -4.92 -2.78 -0.72
C LEU A 78 -3.49 -2.56 -1.19
N ALA A 79 -3.16 -1.32 -1.51
CA ALA A 79 -1.78 -0.89 -1.70
C ALA A 79 -1.58 0.49 -1.11
N ASP A 80 -0.37 0.76 -0.65
CA ASP A 80 0.05 2.10 -0.28
C ASP A 80 1.14 2.61 -1.23
N ASP A 81 1.18 3.92 -1.42
CA ASP A 81 2.33 4.62 -1.93
C ASP A 81 2.64 5.81 -1.02
N SER A 82 3.90 5.98 -0.67
CA SER A 82 4.31 6.89 0.39
C SER A 82 5.63 7.57 0.03
N GLY A 83 5.81 8.76 0.55
CA GLY A 83 7.05 9.49 0.38
C GLY A 83 7.14 10.75 1.22
N VAL A 84 8.30 11.38 1.18
CA VAL A 84 8.55 12.68 1.78
C VAL A 84 8.39 13.77 0.73
N CYS A 85 7.69 14.85 1.11
CA CYS A 85 7.52 16.04 0.29
C CYS A 85 8.12 17.23 1.02
N VAL A 86 9.05 17.92 0.40
CA VAL A 86 9.75 19.09 0.96
C VAL A 86 9.27 20.35 0.23
N ASP A 87 8.76 21.31 0.97
CA ASP A 87 8.08 22.48 0.41
C ASP A 87 8.99 23.31 -0.49
N VAL A 88 10.22 23.60 -0.02
CA VAL A 88 11.19 24.40 -0.78
C VAL A 88 11.65 23.71 -2.08
N LEU A 89 11.51 22.38 -2.16
CA LEU A 89 11.76 21.59 -3.37
C LEU A 89 10.50 21.38 -4.22
N GLY A 90 9.45 22.16 -3.99
CA GLY A 90 8.19 22.04 -4.73
C GLY A 90 7.46 20.70 -4.52
N GLY A 91 7.66 20.06 -3.37
CA GLY A 91 7.09 18.76 -3.04
C GLY A 91 7.97 17.55 -3.37
N ALA A 92 9.14 17.78 -3.96
CA ALA A 92 10.10 16.68 -4.16
C ALA A 92 10.72 16.25 -2.79
N PRO A 93 11.20 15.00 -2.68
CA PRO A 93 11.23 13.89 -3.64
C PRO A 93 9.88 13.31 -4.08
N GLY A 94 8.84 13.40 -3.24
CA GLY A 94 7.50 12.90 -3.55
C GLY A 94 7.50 11.43 -3.96
N VAL A 95 6.94 11.11 -5.12
CA VAL A 95 6.89 9.73 -5.65
C VAL A 95 8.27 9.11 -5.93
N PHE A 96 9.31 9.93 -5.97
CA PHE A 96 10.70 9.47 -6.15
C PHE A 96 11.43 9.16 -4.85
N SER A 97 10.76 9.26 -3.69
CA SER A 97 11.40 9.13 -2.38
C SER A 97 12.20 7.85 -2.20
N ALA A 98 11.66 6.71 -2.63
CA ALA A 98 12.32 5.41 -2.48
C ALA A 98 13.60 5.26 -3.32
N TYR A 99 13.75 6.06 -4.37
CA TYR A 99 14.89 6.00 -5.30
C TYR A 99 15.43 7.38 -5.67
N TRP A 100 15.35 8.35 -4.73
CA TRP A 100 15.81 9.72 -4.91
C TRP A 100 17.29 9.79 -5.31
N ALA A 101 18.12 8.93 -4.74
CA ALA A 101 19.55 8.77 -5.10
C ALA A 101 19.80 7.65 -6.13
N GLY A 102 18.75 7.17 -6.82
CA GLY A 102 18.84 6.17 -7.88
C GLY A 102 18.10 4.87 -7.60
N HIS A 103 17.98 4.05 -8.63
CA HIS A 103 17.15 2.84 -8.63
C HIS A 103 17.65 1.70 -7.73
N ARG A 104 18.81 1.84 -7.09
CA ARG A 104 19.26 0.88 -6.06
C ARG A 104 18.41 0.92 -4.80
N LYS A 105 17.53 1.94 -4.66
CA LYS A 105 16.62 2.13 -3.53
C LYS A 105 17.36 2.12 -2.17
N ASP A 106 18.54 2.72 -2.14
CA ASP A 106 19.34 2.84 -0.93
C ASP A 106 18.78 3.97 -0.06
N ALA A 107 18.12 3.60 1.03
CA ALA A 107 17.46 4.55 1.91
C ALA A 107 18.43 5.57 2.54
N ARG A 108 19.63 5.14 2.85
CA ARG A 108 20.67 6.03 3.41
C ARG A 108 21.15 7.03 2.37
N ALA A 109 21.45 6.57 1.16
CA ALA A 109 21.88 7.44 0.07
C ALA A 109 20.77 8.45 -0.30
N ASN A 110 19.50 8.03 -0.28
CA ASN A 110 18.35 8.92 -0.50
C ASN A 110 18.30 10.04 0.55
N LEU A 111 18.46 9.67 1.83
CA LEU A 111 18.46 10.63 2.94
C LEU A 111 19.66 11.60 2.84
N GLU A 112 20.87 11.07 2.63
CA GLU A 112 22.08 11.88 2.55
C GLU A 112 22.00 12.88 1.39
N LEU A 113 21.51 12.47 0.22
CA LEU A 113 21.32 13.37 -0.92
C LEU A 113 20.29 14.47 -0.60
N LEU A 114 19.17 14.13 0.01
CA LEU A 114 18.14 15.11 0.37
C LEU A 114 18.71 16.15 1.37
N LEU A 115 19.43 15.70 2.39
CA LEU A 115 20.04 16.59 3.38
C LEU A 115 21.13 17.47 2.75
N ASP A 116 21.92 16.94 1.84
CA ASP A 116 22.94 17.70 1.10
C ASP A 116 22.30 18.81 0.26
N GLN A 117 21.22 18.49 -0.46
CA GLN A 117 20.46 19.47 -1.25
C GLN A 117 19.87 20.61 -0.41
N LEU A 118 19.58 20.34 0.86
CA LEU A 118 18.99 21.30 1.79
C LEU A 118 20.04 21.99 2.68
N SER A 119 21.34 21.72 2.49
CA SER A 119 22.40 22.16 3.39
C SER A 119 22.44 23.68 3.61
N ASP A 120 22.17 24.46 2.55
CA ASP A 120 22.18 25.92 2.60
C ASP A 120 20.82 26.55 2.98
N ILE A 121 19.79 25.70 3.16
CA ILE A 121 18.45 26.17 3.54
C ILE A 121 18.37 26.26 5.06
N ALA A 122 17.91 27.39 5.58
CA ALA A 122 17.71 27.58 7.02
C ALA A 122 16.56 26.71 7.57
N ASP A 123 16.68 26.23 8.81
CA ASP A 123 15.70 25.32 9.43
C ASP A 123 14.24 25.78 9.34
N PRO A 124 13.89 27.07 9.51
CA PRO A 124 12.50 27.51 9.36
C PRO A 124 11.92 27.29 7.96
N ASP A 125 12.77 27.19 6.93
CA ASP A 125 12.36 27.04 5.53
C ASP A 125 12.44 25.57 5.05
N ARG A 126 12.76 24.63 5.95
CA ARG A 126 12.85 23.18 5.66
C ARG A 126 11.58 22.42 5.97
N ALA A 127 10.42 23.05 5.82
CA ALA A 127 9.15 22.38 6.04
C ALA A 127 9.00 21.16 5.11
N ALA A 128 8.63 20.03 5.71
CA ALA A 128 8.45 18.76 5.01
C ALA A 128 7.31 17.96 5.65
N GLN A 129 6.74 17.06 4.87
CA GLN A 129 5.70 16.14 5.34
C GLN A 129 5.89 14.76 4.75
N PHE A 130 5.54 13.73 5.50
CA PHE A 130 5.31 12.40 4.94
C PHE A 130 3.88 12.31 4.42
N VAL A 131 3.74 11.79 3.20
CA VAL A 131 2.45 11.50 2.57
C VAL A 131 2.34 10.00 2.41
N SER A 132 1.19 9.46 2.77
CA SER A 132 0.83 8.06 2.49
C SER A 132 -0.55 8.05 1.85
N THR A 133 -0.65 7.40 0.71
CA THR A 133 -1.91 7.22 -0.02
C THR A 133 -2.22 5.73 -0.07
N ILE A 134 -3.45 5.38 0.29
CA ILE A 134 -3.92 3.99 0.28
C ILE A 134 -4.96 3.86 -0.83
N ALA A 135 -4.80 2.84 -1.67
CA ALA A 135 -5.78 2.44 -2.69
C ALA A 135 -6.39 1.08 -2.33
N LEU A 136 -7.69 0.95 -2.53
CA LEU A 136 -8.42 -0.30 -2.45
C LEU A 136 -9.01 -0.61 -3.82
N VAL A 137 -8.76 -1.80 -4.32
CA VAL A 137 -9.37 -2.31 -5.57
C VAL A 137 -10.17 -3.56 -5.27
N ILE A 138 -11.42 -3.57 -5.70
CA ILE A 138 -12.32 -4.73 -5.58
C ILE A 138 -12.54 -5.31 -6.96
N PRO A 139 -12.01 -6.51 -7.25
CA PRO A 139 -12.18 -7.14 -8.56
C PRO A 139 -13.59 -7.71 -8.73
N GLY A 140 -14.11 -7.63 -9.95
CA GLY A 140 -15.33 -8.32 -10.37
C GLY A 140 -15.10 -9.78 -10.71
N PRO A 141 -16.19 -10.57 -10.91
CA PRO A 141 -16.11 -12.00 -11.20
C PRO A 141 -15.41 -12.33 -12.53
N ASP A 142 -15.39 -11.39 -13.44
CA ASP A 142 -14.81 -11.50 -14.80
C ASP A 142 -13.41 -10.83 -14.90
N GLY A 143 -12.84 -10.42 -13.76
CA GLY A 143 -11.56 -9.72 -13.71
C GLY A 143 -11.65 -8.22 -13.98
N THR A 144 -12.86 -7.67 -14.14
CA THR A 144 -13.09 -6.23 -14.18
C THR A 144 -12.92 -5.63 -12.77
N VAL A 145 -12.70 -4.31 -12.69
CA VAL A 145 -12.68 -3.59 -11.43
C VAL A 145 -14.11 -3.17 -11.09
N LEU A 146 -14.64 -3.64 -9.96
CA LEU A 146 -15.96 -3.24 -9.48
C LEU A 146 -15.92 -1.89 -8.75
N SER A 147 -14.82 -1.62 -8.03
CA SER A 147 -14.65 -0.37 -7.28
C SER A 147 -13.16 -0.12 -7.03
N GLU A 148 -12.81 1.17 -7.02
CA GLU A 148 -11.48 1.66 -6.64
C GLU A 148 -11.55 3.09 -6.06
#